data_ddc1223965734992485516b71a6f6d64
#
_entry.id   ddc1223965734992485516b71a6f6d64
#
_cell.length_a   1.000
_cell.length_b   1.000
_cell.length_c   1.000
_cell.angle_alpha   90.00
_cell.angle_beta   90.00
_cell.angle_gamma   90.00
#
_symmetry.space_group_name_H-M   'P 1'
#
loop_
_entity.id
_entity.type
_entity.pdbx_description
1 polymer ?
#
loop_
_entity_poly.entity_id
_entity_poly.type
_entity_poly.pdbx_seq_one_letter_code
_entity_poly.pdbx_strand_id
1 'polypeptide(L)'
;MLKLLGAALIALVLTAFAVGDFRHGLHDLKNSWTQWNYPVIRDMRYTVVLNPQKVSTRPPDSLTVPTTGWGDYLDEEALTADREKATAGLVNPIPLSDESWKRGEAKFKITCTPCHGVQMFGNGMVAAKFMPPPDLLAIQTRNRTDGFMFSYIRHGGVVMPRYGQSVSANEAWDLVNYIRHMQKVSPR
;
A
#
# COMPACT_ATOMS: atom_id res chain seq x y z
N MET A 1 -59.40 -32.52 13.42
CA MET A 1 -58.74 -31.40 14.08
C MET A 1 -57.21 -31.55 14.10
N LEU A 2 -56.66 -32.67 14.55
CA LEU A 2 -55.20 -32.86 14.63
C LEU A 2 -54.45 -32.73 13.30
N LYS A 3 -55.00 -33.26 12.22
CA LYS A 3 -54.40 -33.13 10.84
C LYS A 3 -54.40 -31.71 10.32
N LEU A 4 -55.40 -30.89 10.63
CA LEU A 4 -55.45 -29.46 10.23
C LEU A 4 -54.49 -28.61 11.00
N LEU A 5 -54.29 -28.91 12.30
CA LEU A 5 -53.27 -28.26 13.12
C LEU A 5 -51.86 -28.57 12.63
N GLY A 6 -51.60 -29.83 12.25
CA GLY A 6 -50.32 -30.24 11.66
C GLY A 6 -49.99 -29.52 10.34
N ALA A 7 -51.01 -29.44 9.44
CA ALA A 7 -50.84 -28.73 8.17
C ALA A 7 -50.61 -27.22 8.35
N ALA A 8 -51.30 -26.59 9.31
CA ALA A 8 -51.10 -25.19 9.64
C ALA A 8 -49.71 -24.91 10.20
N LEU A 9 -49.20 -25.81 11.05
CA LEU A 9 -47.86 -25.69 11.64
C LEU A 9 -46.75 -25.86 10.59
N ILE A 10 -46.93 -26.82 9.67
CA ILE A 10 -46.02 -27.01 8.53
C ILE A 10 -46.02 -25.79 7.62
N ALA A 11 -47.18 -25.23 7.30
CA ALA A 11 -47.31 -24.03 6.49
C ALA A 11 -46.63 -22.82 7.13
N LEU A 12 -46.76 -22.67 8.47
CA LEU A 12 -46.12 -21.58 9.22
C LEU A 12 -44.60 -21.72 9.24
N VAL A 13 -44.08 -22.94 9.39
CA VAL A 13 -42.64 -23.22 9.31
C VAL A 13 -42.11 -22.95 7.90
N LEU A 14 -42.83 -23.36 6.86
CA LEU A 14 -42.43 -23.12 5.44
C LEU A 14 -42.46 -21.63 5.10
N THR A 15 -43.44 -20.87 5.59
CA THR A 15 -43.47 -19.41 5.37
C THR A 15 -42.36 -18.71 6.14
N ALA A 16 -42.03 -19.13 7.36
CA ALA A 16 -40.91 -18.61 8.12
C ALA A 16 -39.55 -18.88 7.42
N PHE A 17 -39.40 -20.05 6.78
CA PHE A 17 -38.23 -20.36 5.96
C PHE A 17 -38.14 -19.56 4.64
N ALA A 18 -39.29 -19.16 4.07
CA ALA A 18 -39.36 -18.37 2.86
C ALA A 18 -39.08 -16.89 3.10
N VAL A 19 -39.27 -16.39 4.32
CA VAL A 19 -38.91 -15.01 4.70
C VAL A 19 -37.40 -14.92 4.85
N GLY A 20 -36.76 -14.06 4.06
CA GLY A 20 -35.30 -13.92 3.99
C GLY A 20 -34.63 -13.72 5.34
N ASP A 21 -35.30 -13.03 6.28
CA ASP A 21 -34.78 -12.76 7.63
C ASP A 21 -34.55 -14.03 8.46
N PHE A 22 -35.41 -15.06 8.30
CA PHE A 22 -35.22 -16.30 9.02
C PHE A 22 -34.03 -17.13 8.48
N ARG A 23 -33.81 -17.08 7.16
CA ARG A 23 -32.61 -17.71 6.54
C ARG A 23 -31.32 -17.02 6.98
N HIS A 24 -31.33 -15.70 7.07
CA HIS A 24 -30.20 -14.94 7.60
C HIS A 24 -29.96 -15.26 9.07
N GLY A 25 -31.01 -15.31 9.88
CA GLY A 25 -30.91 -15.68 11.30
C GLY A 25 -30.36 -17.08 11.52
N LEU A 26 -30.77 -18.08 10.72
CA LEU A 26 -30.21 -19.44 10.78
C LEU A 26 -28.76 -19.52 10.31
N HIS A 27 -28.40 -18.75 9.28
CA HIS A 27 -27.03 -18.66 8.81
C HIS A 27 -26.13 -18.02 9.87
N ASP A 28 -26.61 -16.99 10.53
CA ASP A 28 -25.89 -16.32 11.62
C ASP A 28 -25.80 -17.21 12.86
N LEU A 29 -26.84 -17.98 13.17
CA LEU A 29 -26.82 -18.97 14.25
C LEU A 29 -25.82 -20.09 13.96
N LYS A 30 -25.77 -20.60 12.73
CA LYS A 30 -24.81 -21.62 12.29
C LYS A 30 -23.39 -21.08 12.35
N ASN A 31 -23.15 -19.88 11.83
CA ASN A 31 -21.84 -19.24 11.88
C ASN A 31 -21.41 -18.90 13.30
N SER A 32 -22.35 -18.51 14.15
CA SER A 32 -22.11 -18.28 15.57
C SER A 32 -21.70 -19.53 16.31
N TRP A 33 -22.36 -20.65 16.00
CA TRP A 33 -22.06 -21.96 16.60
C TRP A 33 -20.70 -22.50 16.12
N THR A 34 -20.46 -22.48 14.82
CA THR A 34 -19.24 -23.07 14.24
C THR A 34 -17.99 -22.21 14.44
N GLN A 35 -18.14 -20.90 14.58
CA GLN A 35 -17.01 -19.96 14.70
C GLN A 35 -16.85 -19.35 16.09
N TRP A 36 -17.56 -19.86 17.12
CA TRP A 36 -17.61 -19.22 18.44
C TRP A 36 -18.04 -17.75 18.38
N ASN A 37 -18.86 -17.41 17.40
CA ASN A 37 -19.30 -16.06 17.09
C ASN A 37 -20.71 -15.78 17.62
N TYR A 38 -21.01 -16.19 18.84
CA TYR A 38 -22.30 -15.93 19.48
C TYR A 38 -22.40 -14.43 19.82
N PRO A 39 -23.17 -13.64 19.09
CA PRO A 39 -23.25 -12.20 19.36
C PRO A 39 -23.86 -11.90 20.72
N VAL A 40 -24.71 -12.80 21.25
CA VAL A 40 -25.39 -12.65 22.52
C VAL A 40 -24.47 -12.91 23.74
N ILE A 41 -23.41 -13.71 23.60
CA ILE A 41 -22.50 -14.07 24.70
C ILE A 41 -21.20 -13.28 24.68
N ARG A 42 -21.01 -12.47 23.66
CA ARG A 42 -19.77 -11.71 23.43
C ARG A 42 -19.93 -10.24 23.70
N ASP A 43 -20.42 -9.98 24.88
CA ASP A 43 -20.36 -8.64 25.40
C ASP A 43 -18.90 -8.12 25.33
N MET A 44 -18.70 -6.93 24.81
CA MET A 44 -17.40 -6.28 24.67
C MET A 44 -16.38 -6.91 23.67
N ARG A 45 -16.70 -7.95 22.93
CA ARG A 45 -15.81 -8.48 21.90
C ARG A 45 -15.67 -7.53 20.70
N TYR A 46 -16.76 -6.89 20.33
CA TYR A 46 -16.76 -5.86 19.31
C TYR A 46 -16.78 -4.50 19.97
N THR A 47 -15.61 -3.91 20.08
CA THR A 47 -15.52 -2.53 20.54
C THR A 47 -16.03 -1.58 19.45
N VAL A 48 -16.70 -0.51 19.83
CA VAL A 48 -17.02 0.62 18.96
C VAL A 48 -15.79 1.43 18.53
N VAL A 49 -14.65 1.18 19.19
CA VAL A 49 -13.38 1.80 18.85
C VAL A 49 -12.86 1.22 17.54
N LEU A 50 -12.36 2.09 16.68
CA LEU A 50 -11.71 1.70 15.42
C LEU A 50 -10.45 0.89 15.71
N ASN A 51 -10.50 -0.40 15.42
CA ASN A 51 -9.32 -1.24 15.53
C ASN A 51 -8.47 -1.14 14.26
N PRO A 52 -7.14 -1.17 14.37
CA PRO A 52 -6.26 -1.24 13.22
C PRO A 52 -6.67 -2.37 12.27
N GLN A 53 -6.63 -2.11 10.97
CA GLN A 53 -6.91 -3.07 9.88
C GLN A 53 -8.35 -3.60 9.79
N LYS A 54 -9.28 -3.16 10.64
CA LYS A 54 -10.69 -3.60 10.57
C LYS A 54 -11.63 -2.64 9.87
N VAL A 55 -11.32 -1.37 9.95
CA VAL A 55 -12.15 -0.30 9.34
C VAL A 55 -11.22 0.68 8.63
N SER A 56 -11.63 1.20 7.48
CA SER A 56 -10.88 2.30 6.86
C SER A 56 -10.90 3.51 7.80
N THR A 57 -9.74 4.08 8.01
CA THR A 57 -9.60 5.31 8.79
C THR A 57 -10.43 6.42 8.15
N ARG A 58 -11.09 7.24 8.96
CA ARG A 58 -11.72 8.45 8.44
C ARG A 58 -10.66 9.30 7.74
N PRO A 59 -10.91 9.76 6.52
CA PRO A 59 -10.06 10.77 5.93
C PRO A 59 -10.09 12.02 6.85
N PRO A 60 -8.98 12.74 6.97
CA PRO A 60 -8.98 14.04 7.64
C PRO A 60 -9.94 14.98 6.93
N ASP A 61 -10.40 16.01 7.63
CA ASP A 61 -11.20 17.07 7.03
C ASP A 61 -10.45 17.66 5.83
N SER A 62 -11.18 17.96 4.75
CA SER A 62 -10.60 18.54 3.53
C SER A 62 -9.89 19.89 3.75
N LEU A 63 -10.16 20.56 4.86
CA LEU A 63 -9.52 21.81 5.25
C LEU A 63 -8.28 21.62 6.16
N THR A 64 -8.01 20.37 6.59
CA THR A 64 -6.82 20.11 7.43
C THR A 64 -5.56 20.07 6.58
N VAL A 65 -4.58 20.87 6.99
CA VAL A 65 -3.23 20.85 6.41
C VAL A 65 -2.32 20.02 7.32
N PRO A 66 -1.61 19.01 6.80
CA PRO A 66 -0.64 18.26 7.59
C PRO A 66 0.45 19.19 8.16
N THR A 67 0.90 18.97 9.40
CA THR A 67 1.99 19.73 10.01
C THR A 67 3.31 19.60 9.23
N THR A 68 3.46 18.55 8.45
CA THR A 68 4.61 18.31 7.54
C THR A 68 4.43 18.96 6.16
N GLY A 69 3.35 19.76 5.97
CA GLY A 69 2.97 20.27 4.65
C GLY A 69 2.33 19.20 3.77
N TRP A 70 1.89 19.61 2.57
CA TRP A 70 1.27 18.69 1.60
C TRP A 70 2.27 17.75 0.91
N GLY A 71 3.54 17.81 1.27
CA GLY A 71 4.60 17.04 0.62
C GLY A 71 4.89 17.55 -0.80
N ASP A 72 5.63 16.76 -1.54
CA ASP A 72 5.99 17.08 -2.92
C ASP A 72 4.78 16.86 -3.81
N TYR A 73 4.10 17.93 -4.11
CA TYR A 73 2.94 17.91 -5.00
C TYR A 73 3.42 17.83 -6.44
N LEU A 74 3.69 16.61 -6.88
CA LEU A 74 3.78 16.34 -8.31
C LEU A 74 2.40 15.93 -8.78
N ASP A 75 1.90 16.60 -9.80
CA ASP A 75 0.62 16.27 -10.41
C ASP A 75 0.66 14.84 -10.96
N GLU A 76 -0.21 13.98 -10.47
CA GLU A 76 -0.25 12.57 -10.83
C GLU A 76 -0.63 12.37 -12.31
N GLU A 77 -1.44 13.26 -12.87
CA GLU A 77 -1.81 13.25 -14.26
C GLU A 77 -0.60 13.61 -15.16
N ALA A 78 0.15 14.64 -14.80
CA ALA A 78 1.37 15.02 -15.48
C ALA A 78 2.46 13.95 -15.40
N LEU A 79 2.59 13.28 -14.24
CA LEU A 79 3.52 12.15 -14.06
C LEU A 79 3.15 10.94 -14.93
N THR A 80 1.88 10.73 -15.16
CA THR A 80 1.38 9.62 -15.98
C THR A 80 1.58 9.92 -17.47
N ALA A 81 1.37 11.18 -17.88
CA ALA A 81 1.51 11.61 -19.27
C ALA A 81 2.98 11.65 -19.71
N ASP A 82 3.83 12.35 -18.97
CA ASP A 82 5.27 12.47 -19.26
C ASP A 82 6.04 12.79 -17.97
N ARG A 83 6.52 11.75 -17.31
CA ARG A 83 7.25 11.87 -16.05
C ARG A 83 8.55 12.67 -16.16
N GLU A 84 9.28 12.50 -17.25
CA GLU A 84 10.54 13.21 -17.48
C GLU A 84 10.29 14.73 -17.50
N LYS A 85 9.29 15.15 -18.26
CA LYS A 85 8.89 16.55 -18.37
C LYS A 85 8.34 17.09 -17.05
N ALA A 86 7.47 16.32 -16.37
CA ALA A 86 6.87 16.72 -15.09
C ALA A 86 7.91 16.89 -13.97
N THR A 87 9.05 16.20 -14.06
CA THR A 87 10.11 16.24 -13.05
C THR A 87 11.37 17.01 -13.47
N ALA A 88 11.38 17.61 -14.65
CA ALA A 88 12.55 18.32 -15.20
C ALA A 88 13.05 19.47 -14.30
N GLY A 89 12.16 20.13 -13.58
CA GLY A 89 12.48 21.21 -12.63
C GLY A 89 12.84 20.76 -11.21
N LEU A 90 12.74 19.46 -10.92
CA LEU A 90 13.02 18.92 -9.59
C LEU A 90 14.53 18.72 -9.40
N VAL A 91 15.10 19.57 -8.58
CA VAL A 91 16.51 19.49 -8.19
C VAL A 91 16.61 18.88 -6.79
N ASN A 92 17.55 17.97 -6.60
CA ASN A 92 17.81 17.39 -5.30
C ASN A 92 18.30 18.47 -4.31
N PRO A 93 17.56 18.78 -3.24
CA PRO A 93 17.97 19.77 -2.27
C PRO A 93 19.05 19.26 -1.31
N ILE A 94 19.28 17.93 -1.28
CA ILE A 94 20.26 17.31 -0.38
C ILE A 94 21.56 17.04 -1.16
N PRO A 95 22.67 17.67 -0.79
CA PRO A 95 23.93 17.44 -1.48
C PRO A 95 24.39 15.98 -1.33
N LEU A 96 25.01 15.46 -2.37
CA LEU A 96 25.62 14.12 -2.32
C LEU A 96 26.83 14.15 -1.39
N SER A 97 26.63 13.71 -0.16
CA SER A 97 27.65 13.59 0.88
C SER A 97 27.71 12.16 1.43
N ASP A 98 28.79 11.84 2.16
CA ASP A 98 28.93 10.54 2.81
C ASP A 98 27.79 10.23 3.78
N GLU A 99 27.26 11.24 4.42
CA GLU A 99 26.15 11.09 5.35
C GLU A 99 24.83 10.82 4.60
N SER A 100 24.57 11.54 3.49
CA SER A 100 23.32 11.40 2.75
C SER A 100 23.22 10.02 2.07
N TRP A 101 24.28 9.56 1.40
CA TRP A 101 24.20 8.25 0.75
C TRP A 101 24.21 7.09 1.76
N LYS A 102 24.84 7.21 2.94
CA LYS A 102 24.77 6.20 4.01
C LYS A 102 23.35 6.08 4.58
N ARG A 103 22.64 7.20 4.79
CA ARG A 103 21.21 7.16 5.16
C ARG A 103 20.39 6.51 4.07
N GLY A 104 20.65 6.86 2.81
CA GLY A 104 20.03 6.24 1.63
C GLY A 104 20.29 4.74 1.55
N GLU A 105 21.52 4.29 1.83
CA GLU A 105 21.88 2.87 1.87
C GLU A 105 21.06 2.12 2.93
N ALA A 106 21.00 2.65 4.14
CA ALA A 106 20.22 2.03 5.22
C ALA A 106 18.74 1.88 4.84
N LYS A 107 18.14 2.91 4.23
CA LYS A 107 16.75 2.88 3.78
C LYS A 107 16.57 1.95 2.58
N PHE A 108 17.50 1.93 1.64
CA PHE A 108 17.49 1.05 0.46
C PHE A 108 17.46 -0.43 0.85
N LYS A 109 18.29 -0.82 1.82
CA LYS A 109 18.36 -2.20 2.32
C LYS A 109 17.02 -2.70 2.82
N ILE A 110 16.24 -1.86 3.47
CA ILE A 110 14.95 -2.23 4.04
C ILE A 110 13.83 -2.19 3.00
N THR A 111 13.82 -1.17 2.15
CA THR A 111 12.65 -0.84 1.32
C THR A 111 12.80 -1.33 -0.12
N CYS A 112 13.99 -1.23 -0.71
CA CYS A 112 14.19 -1.40 -2.15
C CYS A 112 14.81 -2.75 -2.53
N THR A 113 15.65 -3.31 -1.64
CA THR A 113 16.38 -4.56 -1.87
C THR A 113 15.50 -5.75 -2.24
N PRO A 114 14.29 -5.95 -1.68
CA PRO A 114 13.46 -7.11 -2.05
C PRO A 114 13.18 -7.19 -3.55
N CYS A 115 13.04 -6.07 -4.23
CA CYS A 115 12.80 -6.00 -5.67
C CYS A 115 14.10 -5.75 -6.46
N HIS A 116 14.87 -4.72 -6.10
CA HIS A 116 16.04 -4.28 -6.88
C HIS A 116 17.31 -5.08 -6.60
N GLY A 117 17.31 -5.88 -5.51
CA GLY A 117 18.50 -6.63 -5.09
C GLY A 117 19.53 -5.77 -4.37
N VAL A 118 20.43 -6.39 -3.60
CA VAL A 118 21.48 -5.70 -2.84
C VAL A 118 22.45 -4.97 -3.77
N GLN A 119 22.69 -5.53 -4.95
CA GLN A 119 23.60 -4.99 -5.97
C GLN A 119 22.89 -4.06 -6.96
N MET A 120 21.60 -3.76 -6.77
CA MET A 120 20.79 -2.89 -7.65
C MET A 120 20.56 -3.39 -9.07
N PHE A 121 20.76 -4.70 -9.35
CA PHE A 121 20.63 -5.27 -10.68
C PHE A 121 19.20 -5.69 -11.06
N GLY A 122 18.20 -5.40 -10.23
CA GLY A 122 16.84 -5.85 -10.46
C GLY A 122 16.62 -7.34 -10.18
N ASN A 123 17.53 -7.98 -9.46
CA ASN A 123 17.54 -9.41 -9.15
C ASN A 123 17.14 -9.71 -7.68
N GLY A 124 16.32 -8.86 -7.08
CA GLY A 124 15.82 -9.08 -5.73
C GLY A 124 14.98 -10.35 -5.63
N MET A 125 14.79 -10.85 -4.40
CA MET A 125 14.12 -12.13 -4.16
C MET A 125 12.68 -12.21 -4.69
N VAL A 126 11.99 -11.07 -4.82
CA VAL A 126 10.63 -11.01 -5.37
C VAL A 126 10.60 -10.73 -6.87
N ALA A 127 11.71 -10.32 -7.48
CA ALA A 127 11.79 -9.99 -8.89
C ALA A 127 11.36 -11.15 -9.82
N ALA A 128 11.64 -12.38 -9.43
CA ALA A 128 11.24 -13.58 -10.18
C ALA A 128 9.72 -13.81 -10.20
N LYS A 129 8.95 -13.15 -9.32
CA LYS A 129 7.49 -13.30 -9.20
C LYS A 129 6.72 -12.17 -9.87
N PHE A 130 7.41 -11.12 -10.27
CA PHE A 130 6.87 -9.94 -10.91
C PHE A 130 7.66 -9.62 -12.18
N MET A 131 7.23 -8.58 -12.89
CA MET A 131 8.07 -8.00 -13.94
C MET A 131 9.39 -7.52 -13.29
N PRO A 132 10.55 -7.99 -13.76
CA PRO A 132 11.82 -7.64 -13.15
C PRO A 132 12.03 -6.13 -13.19
N PRO A 133 12.39 -5.51 -12.05
CA PRO A 133 12.70 -4.10 -12.02
C PRO A 133 13.96 -3.80 -12.83
N PRO A 134 14.12 -2.56 -13.34
CA PRO A 134 15.31 -2.19 -14.09
C PRO A 134 16.57 -2.26 -13.24
N ASP A 135 17.69 -2.56 -13.90
CA ASP A 135 19.02 -2.38 -13.33
C ASP A 135 19.26 -0.88 -13.07
N LEU A 136 19.44 -0.52 -11.80
CA LEU A 136 19.64 0.88 -11.41
C LEU A 136 21.04 1.41 -11.77
N LEU A 137 21.97 0.53 -12.10
CA LEU A 137 23.32 0.91 -12.52
C LEU A 137 23.47 1.00 -14.05
N ALA A 138 22.49 0.51 -14.80
CA ALA A 138 22.51 0.53 -16.25
C ALA A 138 22.43 1.96 -16.83
N ILE A 139 22.92 2.12 -18.05
CA ILE A 139 22.99 3.42 -18.73
C ILE A 139 21.62 4.09 -18.87
N GLN A 140 20.55 3.29 -19.05
CA GLN A 140 19.18 3.81 -19.16
C GLN A 140 18.73 4.51 -17.87
N THR A 141 19.10 3.96 -16.71
CA THR A 141 18.75 4.55 -15.41
C THR A 141 19.69 5.71 -15.06
N ARG A 142 20.97 5.63 -15.45
CA ARG A 142 21.93 6.72 -15.25
C ARG A 142 21.53 8.02 -15.96
N ASN A 143 20.97 7.88 -17.16
CA ASN A 143 20.54 9.02 -17.96
C ASN A 143 19.28 9.69 -17.45
N ARG A 144 18.58 9.09 -16.49
CA ARG A 144 17.41 9.70 -15.86
C ARG A 144 17.81 10.80 -14.88
N THR A 145 16.99 11.83 -14.78
CA THR A 145 17.21 12.91 -13.80
C THR A 145 16.99 12.45 -12.37
N ASP A 146 17.53 13.17 -11.41
CA ASP A 146 17.30 12.89 -9.99
C ASP A 146 15.82 13.04 -9.63
N GLY A 147 15.16 14.06 -10.18
CA GLY A 147 13.72 14.28 -10.02
C GLY A 147 12.88 13.11 -10.55
N PHE A 148 13.30 12.52 -11.69
CA PHE A 148 12.64 11.32 -12.22
C PHE A 148 12.73 10.15 -11.25
N MET A 149 13.90 9.85 -10.70
CA MET A 149 14.08 8.77 -9.71
C MET A 149 13.30 9.05 -8.43
N PHE A 150 13.36 10.28 -7.93
CA PHE A 150 12.60 10.73 -6.78
C PHE A 150 11.10 10.52 -6.97
N SER A 151 10.56 10.91 -8.13
CA SER A 151 9.14 10.74 -8.43
C SER A 151 8.71 9.28 -8.47
N TYR A 152 9.55 8.36 -8.98
CA TYR A 152 9.26 6.94 -8.94
C TYR A 152 9.23 6.40 -7.53
N ILE A 153 10.14 6.83 -6.66
CA ILE A 153 10.16 6.42 -5.24
C ILE A 153 8.89 6.91 -4.54
N ARG A 154 8.52 8.16 -4.73
CA ARG A 154 7.40 8.77 -4.02
C ARG A 154 6.03 8.35 -4.56
N HIS A 155 5.87 8.38 -5.87
CA HIS A 155 4.57 8.20 -6.54
C HIS A 155 4.39 6.83 -7.20
N GLY A 156 5.47 6.03 -7.24
CA GLY A 156 5.42 4.74 -7.91
C GLY A 156 5.35 4.84 -9.43
N GLY A 157 5.12 3.73 -10.09
CA GLY A 157 4.96 3.60 -11.53
C GLY A 157 3.99 2.48 -11.86
N VAL A 158 4.01 2.01 -13.12
CA VAL A 158 3.09 0.95 -13.59
C VAL A 158 3.21 -0.34 -12.76
N VAL A 159 4.43 -0.69 -12.35
CA VAL A 159 4.72 -1.91 -11.58
C VAL A 159 5.26 -1.57 -10.19
N MET A 160 6.09 -0.54 -10.09
CA MET A 160 6.68 -0.10 -8.82
C MET A 160 5.62 0.53 -7.92
N PRO A 161 5.38 0.01 -6.70
CA PRO A 161 4.46 0.63 -5.76
C PRO A 161 4.91 2.04 -5.35
N ARG A 162 3.96 2.85 -4.89
CA ARG A 162 4.29 4.17 -4.30
C ARG A 162 4.79 4.00 -2.87
N TYR A 163 5.92 4.60 -2.57
CA TYR A 163 6.50 4.57 -1.22
C TYR A 163 6.34 5.89 -0.46
N GLY A 164 5.65 6.88 -1.03
CA GLY A 164 5.49 8.20 -0.44
C GLY A 164 4.89 8.25 0.96
N GLN A 165 4.20 7.18 1.40
CA GLN A 165 3.65 7.08 2.75
C GLN A 165 4.66 6.54 3.77
N SER A 166 5.63 5.74 3.34
CA SER A 166 6.61 5.07 4.20
C SER A 166 8.04 5.63 4.06
N VAL A 167 8.27 6.41 3.02
CA VAL A 167 9.53 7.09 2.73
C VAL A 167 9.25 8.58 2.65
N SER A 168 9.79 9.37 3.56
CA SER A 168 9.68 10.83 3.53
C SER A 168 10.38 11.44 2.33
N ALA A 169 10.14 12.70 2.01
CA ALA A 169 10.80 13.39 0.91
C ALA A 169 12.33 13.40 1.07
N ASN A 170 12.82 13.71 2.27
CA ASN A 170 14.25 13.72 2.54
C ASN A 170 14.88 12.33 2.39
N GLU A 171 14.23 11.29 2.89
CA GLU A 171 14.70 9.90 2.70
C GLU A 171 14.68 9.49 1.23
N ALA A 172 13.71 9.95 0.45
CA ALA A 172 13.67 9.69 -1.00
C ALA A 172 14.85 10.36 -1.72
N TRP A 173 15.23 11.56 -1.35
CA TRP A 173 16.44 12.22 -1.87
C TRP A 173 17.74 11.55 -1.41
N ASP A 174 17.81 11.08 -0.17
CA ASP A 174 18.93 10.27 0.31
C ASP A 174 19.05 8.94 -0.47
N LEU A 175 17.93 8.31 -0.82
CA LEU A 175 17.89 7.14 -1.70
C LEU A 175 18.42 7.45 -3.10
N VAL A 176 18.04 8.58 -3.69
CA VAL A 176 18.59 9.04 -4.97
C VAL A 176 20.11 9.25 -4.86
N ASN A 177 20.58 9.88 -3.79
CA ASN A 177 22.01 10.06 -3.54
C ASN A 177 22.76 8.72 -3.40
N TYR A 178 22.16 7.72 -2.75
CA TYR A 178 22.76 6.39 -2.67
C TYR A 178 22.84 5.71 -4.05
N ILE A 179 21.79 5.78 -4.86
CA ILE A 179 21.80 5.26 -6.23
C ILE A 179 22.90 5.95 -7.04
N ARG A 180 23.01 7.28 -6.97
CA ARG A 180 24.06 8.06 -7.66
C ARG A 180 25.47 7.71 -7.16
N HIS A 181 25.65 7.50 -5.88
CA HIS A 181 26.92 7.03 -5.33
C HIS A 181 27.30 5.67 -5.93
N MET A 182 26.38 4.70 -5.92
CA MET A 182 26.62 3.37 -6.50
C MET A 182 26.90 3.42 -8.00
N GLN A 183 26.21 4.28 -8.75
CA GLN A 183 26.46 4.49 -10.16
C GLN A 183 27.85 5.06 -10.45
N LYS A 184 28.45 5.80 -9.52
CA LYS A 184 29.84 6.32 -9.65
C LYS A 184 30.87 5.25 -9.29
N VAL A 185 30.63 4.48 -8.23
CA VAL A 185 31.57 3.47 -7.71
C VAL A 185 31.61 2.21 -8.57
N SER A 186 30.48 1.84 -9.15
CA SER A 186 30.34 0.65 -10.01
C SER A 186 29.82 1.02 -11.41
N PRO A 187 30.63 1.68 -12.23
CA PRO A 187 30.22 2.01 -13.60
C PRO A 187 30.09 0.74 -14.45
N ARG A 188 28.96 0.59 -15.14
CA ARG A 188 28.71 -0.46 -16.14
C ARG A 188 28.48 0.17 -17.50
#